data_ba0c12f9f251901c50f25ed17f52dc52
#
_entry.id   ba0c12f9f251901c50f25ed17f52dc52
#
_cell.length_a   1.000
_cell.length_b   1.000
_cell.length_c   1.000
_cell.angle_alpha   90.00
_cell.angle_beta   90.00
_cell.angle_gamma   90.00
#
_symmetry.space_group_name_H-M   'P 1'
#
loop_
_entity.id
_entity.type
_entity.pdbx_description
1 polymer ?
#
loop_
_entity_poly.entity_id
_entity_poly.type
_entity_poly.pdbx_seq_one_letter_code
_entity_poly.pdbx_strand_id
1 'polypeptide(L)'
;YKLLVTAAVVSGVSLLSATASANYFSGKQLTVQVPSGSGGTYHVYCQIVTEHLWRHIPGKPKAIIQNRPGGGGAKSAAYMANVAPKDGTVIAMIAPGAITTPLVRNVKFNARKFNWLGSVAARSSAIWMWHTHGITTLKQLKEQQTTIATTGFASGGSVIPRLVNALVGTKMKLIYGYKGGGALNVAVERKETQGRWNFRSGFSGVRPTWLPQKKVIPIIATGPRDPELKGVPHLRDLLKEGSVEQKVYDVIGMNFEVGQAFYVPPGTPQNVVKILRTAFDKMLADPVMIADIKKRRIEYSPKSATQIVAEIKKGFDALSPEVLQGMKAIYTKKKK
;
A
#
# COMPACT_ATOMS: atom_id res chain seq x y z
N TYR A 1 -16.35 57.55 8.91
CA TYR A 1 -16.19 57.10 7.51
C TYR A 1 -15.00 56.18 7.25
N LYS A 2 -13.90 56.22 8.06
CA LYS A 2 -12.70 55.39 7.86
C LYS A 2 -12.87 53.91 8.33
N LEU A 3 -13.77 53.63 9.27
CA LEU A 3 -13.96 52.26 9.79
C LEU A 3 -14.81 51.32 8.86
N LEU A 4 -15.69 51.91 8.05
CA LEU A 4 -16.53 51.11 7.12
C LEU A 4 -15.79 50.61 5.88
N VAL A 5 -14.73 51.29 5.44
CA VAL A 5 -13.93 50.90 4.26
C VAL A 5 -13.04 49.68 4.56
N THR A 6 -12.52 49.58 5.80
CA THR A 6 -11.61 48.47 6.18
C THR A 6 -12.35 47.13 6.29
N ALA A 7 -13.61 47.09 6.72
CA ALA A 7 -14.40 45.89 6.81
C ALA A 7 -14.78 45.30 5.43
N ALA A 8 -15.04 46.14 4.43
CA ALA A 8 -15.38 45.72 3.09
C ALA A 8 -14.20 45.10 2.33
N VAL A 9 -12.97 45.57 2.55
CA VAL A 9 -11.75 45.02 1.90
C VAL A 9 -11.39 43.65 2.45
N VAL A 10 -11.53 43.39 3.75
CA VAL A 10 -11.23 42.09 4.37
C VAL A 10 -12.24 41.03 3.94
N SER A 11 -13.53 41.37 3.81
CA SER A 11 -14.55 40.45 3.32
C SER A 11 -14.38 40.09 1.84
N GLY A 12 -13.92 41.01 1.01
CA GLY A 12 -13.68 40.80 -0.42
C GLY A 12 -12.51 39.85 -0.72
N VAL A 13 -11.44 39.94 0.06
CA VAL A 13 -10.27 39.04 -0.10
C VAL A 13 -10.60 37.57 0.29
N SER A 14 -11.44 37.37 1.30
CA SER A 14 -11.86 36.03 1.73
C SER A 14 -12.78 35.35 0.71
N LEU A 15 -13.64 36.10 0.04
CA LEU A 15 -14.52 35.58 -1.02
C LEU A 15 -13.75 35.24 -2.31
N LEU A 16 -12.77 36.00 -2.70
CA LEU A 16 -11.92 35.76 -3.87
C LEU A 16 -11.05 34.50 -3.68
N SER A 17 -10.56 34.26 -2.47
CA SER A 17 -9.78 33.05 -2.17
C SER A 17 -10.62 31.78 -2.19
N ALA A 18 -11.89 31.84 -1.78
CA ALA A 18 -12.81 30.73 -1.80
C ALA A 18 -13.23 30.33 -3.22
N THR A 19 -13.47 31.30 -4.10
CA THR A 19 -13.83 31.04 -5.52
C THR A 19 -12.67 30.51 -6.35
N ALA A 20 -11.44 30.99 -6.11
CA ALA A 20 -10.23 30.47 -6.77
C ALA A 20 -9.96 29.01 -6.40
N SER A 21 -10.23 28.62 -5.15
CA SER A 21 -10.10 27.23 -4.68
C SER A 21 -11.18 26.30 -5.27
N ALA A 22 -12.40 26.79 -5.46
CA ALA A 22 -13.52 26.05 -6.01
C ALA A 22 -13.31 25.65 -7.49
N ASN A 23 -12.53 26.41 -8.26
CA ASN A 23 -12.33 26.21 -9.68
C ASN A 23 -10.98 25.54 -10.04
N TYR A 24 -10.11 25.30 -9.07
CA TYR A 24 -8.73 24.82 -9.37
C TYR A 24 -8.70 23.55 -10.23
N PHE A 25 -9.59 22.61 -10.00
CA PHE A 25 -9.64 21.34 -10.74
C PHE A 25 -10.67 21.34 -11.89
N SER A 26 -11.37 22.43 -12.14
CA SER A 26 -12.34 22.53 -13.25
C SER A 26 -11.63 22.32 -14.59
N GLY A 27 -12.18 21.45 -15.43
CA GLY A 27 -11.61 21.09 -16.74
C GLY A 27 -10.35 20.24 -16.70
N LYS A 28 -9.77 19.96 -15.53
CA LYS A 28 -8.59 19.11 -15.39
C LYS A 28 -8.97 17.62 -15.42
N GLN A 29 -7.98 16.77 -15.73
CA GLN A 29 -8.07 15.32 -15.62
C GLN A 29 -7.17 14.86 -14.46
N LEU A 30 -7.69 14.00 -13.59
CA LEU A 30 -6.91 13.31 -12.57
C LEU A 30 -6.40 11.97 -13.11
N THR A 31 -5.16 11.65 -12.77
CA THR A 31 -4.59 10.33 -13.00
C THR A 31 -4.38 9.63 -11.66
N VAL A 32 -5.07 8.50 -11.44
CA VAL A 32 -4.83 7.63 -10.29
C VAL A 32 -3.83 6.56 -10.69
N GLN A 33 -2.60 6.67 -10.18
CA GLN A 33 -1.49 5.79 -10.56
C GLN A 33 -1.43 4.53 -9.69
N VAL A 34 -1.46 3.38 -10.35
CA VAL A 34 -1.29 2.05 -9.74
C VAL A 34 0.19 1.66 -9.78
N PRO A 35 0.82 1.26 -8.64
CA PRO A 35 2.24 0.89 -8.60
C PRO A 35 2.55 -0.50 -9.18
N SER A 36 1.60 -1.13 -9.85
CA SER A 36 1.70 -2.49 -10.41
C SER A 36 0.96 -2.62 -11.73
N GLY A 37 1.03 -3.80 -12.36
CA GLY A 37 0.14 -4.18 -13.46
C GLY A 37 -1.32 -4.33 -13.01
N SER A 38 -2.21 -4.50 -13.98
CA SER A 38 -3.65 -4.66 -13.76
C SER A 38 -4.04 -6.00 -13.09
N GLY A 39 -5.30 -6.13 -12.69
CA GLY A 39 -5.90 -7.38 -12.20
C GLY A 39 -5.42 -7.84 -10.82
N GLY A 40 -4.84 -6.95 -10.01
CA GLY A 40 -4.44 -7.22 -8.63
C GLY A 40 -5.11 -6.26 -7.65
N THR A 41 -4.89 -6.51 -6.35
CA THR A 41 -5.47 -5.72 -5.24
C THR A 41 -5.25 -4.22 -5.38
N TYR A 42 -4.04 -3.79 -5.75
CA TYR A 42 -3.74 -2.36 -5.93
C TYR A 42 -4.62 -1.73 -7.01
N HIS A 43 -4.85 -2.47 -8.10
CA HIS A 43 -5.70 -1.98 -9.18
C HIS A 43 -7.15 -1.79 -8.71
N VAL A 44 -7.68 -2.74 -7.92
CA VAL A 44 -9.05 -2.65 -7.36
C VAL A 44 -9.21 -1.43 -6.46
N TYR A 45 -8.28 -1.18 -5.52
CA TYR A 45 -8.36 0.01 -4.67
C TYR A 45 -8.17 1.33 -5.44
N CYS A 46 -7.30 1.33 -6.47
CA CYS A 46 -7.17 2.49 -7.34
C CYS A 46 -8.44 2.73 -8.16
N GLN A 47 -9.16 1.67 -8.60
CA GLN A 47 -10.47 1.81 -9.24
C GLN A 47 -11.49 2.47 -8.31
N ILE A 48 -11.59 2.03 -7.05
CA ILE A 48 -12.44 2.66 -6.04
C ILE A 48 -12.15 4.16 -5.95
N VAL A 49 -10.88 4.53 -5.77
CA VAL A 49 -10.50 5.95 -5.67
C VAL A 49 -10.79 6.71 -6.98
N THR A 50 -10.56 6.09 -8.13
CA THR A 50 -10.85 6.70 -9.43
C THR A 50 -12.35 6.93 -9.62
N GLU A 51 -13.20 6.01 -9.17
CA GLU A 51 -14.66 6.05 -9.35
C GLU A 51 -15.35 6.99 -8.36
N HIS A 52 -14.76 7.18 -7.16
CA HIS A 52 -15.44 7.89 -6.07
C HIS A 52 -14.83 9.26 -5.72
N LEU A 53 -13.51 9.45 -5.79
CA LEU A 53 -12.83 10.65 -5.29
C LEU A 53 -13.23 11.94 -6.00
N TRP A 54 -13.38 11.91 -7.32
CA TRP A 54 -13.66 13.09 -8.13
C TRP A 54 -14.95 13.82 -7.75
N ARG A 55 -15.94 13.09 -7.21
CA ARG A 55 -17.23 13.67 -6.77
C ARG A 55 -17.07 14.67 -5.62
N HIS A 56 -16.03 14.49 -4.81
CA HIS A 56 -15.73 15.29 -3.63
C HIS A 56 -14.71 16.39 -3.90
N ILE A 57 -14.11 16.42 -5.10
CA ILE A 57 -13.17 17.48 -5.49
C ILE A 57 -13.96 18.64 -6.12
N PRO A 58 -13.77 19.89 -5.64
CA PRO A 58 -14.33 21.07 -6.30
C PRO A 58 -13.90 21.13 -7.76
N GLY A 59 -14.84 21.43 -8.66
CA GLY A 59 -14.61 21.39 -10.10
C GLY A 59 -14.83 20.03 -10.75
N LYS A 60 -15.08 18.97 -9.98
CA LYS A 60 -15.43 17.61 -10.41
C LYS A 60 -14.59 17.11 -11.60
N PRO A 61 -13.25 17.05 -11.50
CA PRO A 61 -12.37 16.67 -12.60
C PRO A 61 -12.64 15.23 -13.05
N LYS A 62 -12.49 14.94 -14.34
CA LYS A 62 -12.51 13.55 -14.83
C LYS A 62 -11.33 12.79 -14.24
N ALA A 63 -11.53 11.53 -13.87
CA ALA A 63 -10.49 10.68 -13.31
C ALA A 63 -10.23 9.46 -14.23
N ILE A 64 -8.95 9.13 -14.43
CA ILE A 64 -8.49 7.93 -15.14
C ILE A 64 -7.52 7.14 -14.28
N ILE A 65 -7.39 5.85 -14.60
CA ILE A 65 -6.44 4.96 -13.95
C ILE A 65 -5.23 4.69 -14.86
N GLN A 66 -4.02 4.71 -14.29
CA GLN A 66 -2.78 4.41 -15.02
C GLN A 66 -1.92 3.42 -14.25
N ASN A 67 -1.54 2.31 -14.88
CA ASN A 67 -0.62 1.34 -14.29
C ASN A 67 0.84 1.70 -14.59
N ARG A 68 1.70 1.71 -13.55
CA ARG A 68 3.15 1.93 -13.66
C ARG A 68 3.92 0.85 -12.91
N PRO A 69 3.99 -0.37 -13.45
CA PRO A 69 4.71 -1.47 -12.82
C PRO A 69 6.22 -1.29 -12.89
N GLY A 70 6.93 -1.96 -11.97
CA GLY A 70 8.39 -2.07 -11.98
C GLY A 70 9.01 -1.96 -10.58
N GLY A 71 10.03 -2.81 -10.33
CA GLY A 71 10.78 -2.83 -9.08
C GLY A 71 9.96 -3.10 -7.81
N GLY A 72 8.76 -3.71 -7.94
CA GLY A 72 7.85 -3.88 -6.80
C GLY A 72 7.18 -2.58 -6.34
N GLY A 73 6.99 -1.62 -7.26
CA GLY A 73 6.41 -0.31 -7.00
C GLY A 73 7.45 0.83 -6.87
N ALA A 74 8.74 0.50 -6.82
CA ALA A 74 9.80 1.51 -6.71
C ALA A 74 9.83 2.46 -7.92
N LYS A 75 9.54 1.96 -9.14
CA LYS A 75 9.46 2.80 -10.35
C LYS A 75 8.34 3.83 -10.26
N SER A 76 7.18 3.44 -9.71
CA SER A 76 6.05 4.34 -9.46
C SER A 76 6.42 5.43 -8.44
N ALA A 77 7.02 5.04 -7.30
CA ALA A 77 7.43 5.99 -6.27
C ALA A 77 8.52 6.98 -6.76
N ALA A 78 9.50 6.49 -7.55
CA ALA A 78 10.54 7.36 -8.14
C ALA A 78 9.96 8.34 -9.16
N TYR A 79 9.01 7.92 -9.97
CA TYR A 79 8.29 8.81 -10.89
C TYR A 79 7.55 9.91 -10.12
N MET A 80 6.80 9.56 -9.08
CA MET A 80 6.08 10.53 -8.26
C MET A 80 7.01 11.52 -7.54
N ALA A 81 8.19 11.06 -7.12
CA ALA A 81 9.14 11.92 -6.43
C ALA A 81 9.83 12.94 -7.36
N ASN A 82 10.06 12.59 -8.64
CA ASN A 82 11.01 13.33 -9.49
C ASN A 82 10.41 13.85 -10.80
N VAL A 83 9.30 13.26 -11.30
CA VAL A 83 8.82 13.49 -12.67
C VAL A 83 7.35 13.92 -12.71
N ALA A 84 6.50 13.38 -11.84
CA ALA A 84 5.07 13.64 -11.85
C ALA A 84 4.76 15.15 -11.68
N PRO A 85 3.73 15.67 -12.36
CA PRO A 85 3.25 17.04 -12.15
C PRO A 85 2.98 17.29 -10.66
N LYS A 86 3.39 18.49 -10.18
CA LYS A 86 3.21 18.90 -8.78
C LYS A 86 1.95 19.74 -8.57
N ASP A 87 1.00 19.64 -9.45
CA ASP A 87 -0.25 20.42 -9.46
C ASP A 87 -1.45 19.65 -8.87
N GLY A 88 -1.20 18.47 -8.30
CA GLY A 88 -2.25 17.64 -7.70
C GLY A 88 -3.06 16.80 -8.70
N THR A 89 -2.76 16.86 -10.00
CA THR A 89 -3.48 16.06 -11.02
C THR A 89 -3.05 14.59 -11.07
N VAL A 90 -1.92 14.24 -10.46
CA VAL A 90 -1.46 12.84 -10.34
C VAL A 90 -1.47 12.41 -8.88
N ILE A 91 -2.30 11.43 -8.58
CA ILE A 91 -2.44 10.79 -7.26
C ILE A 91 -1.94 9.36 -7.40
N ALA A 92 -1.09 8.88 -6.52
CA ALA A 92 -0.58 7.52 -6.58
C ALA A 92 -0.89 6.73 -5.31
N MET A 93 -1.08 5.40 -5.48
CA MET A 93 -1.06 4.48 -4.36
C MET A 93 0.38 4.08 -4.04
N ILE A 94 0.71 3.92 -2.75
CA ILE A 94 2.02 3.43 -2.31
C ILE A 94 2.09 1.90 -2.36
N ALA A 95 3.18 1.35 -2.89
CA ALA A 95 3.49 -0.06 -2.70
C ALA A 95 4.10 -0.29 -1.31
N PRO A 96 3.83 -1.43 -0.64
CA PRO A 96 4.25 -1.64 0.76
C PRO A 96 5.72 -1.38 1.02
N GLY A 97 6.61 -1.96 0.26
CA GLY A 97 8.04 -1.81 0.48
C GLY A 97 8.63 -0.44 0.12
N ALA A 98 7.87 0.43 -0.56
CA ALA A 98 8.40 1.73 -0.99
C ALA A 98 8.68 2.68 0.19
N ILE A 99 8.04 2.49 1.36
CA ILE A 99 8.30 3.31 2.53
C ILE A 99 9.65 2.96 3.16
N THR A 100 9.97 1.67 3.28
CA THR A 100 11.18 1.17 3.96
C THR A 100 12.36 0.93 3.02
N THR A 101 12.14 0.79 1.72
CA THR A 101 13.23 0.58 0.73
C THR A 101 14.34 1.64 0.80
N PRO A 102 14.07 2.95 0.98
CA PRO A 102 15.13 3.96 1.11
C PRO A 102 16.07 3.75 2.29
N LEU A 103 15.67 3.01 3.32
CA LEU A 103 16.50 2.69 4.48
C LEU A 103 17.61 1.67 4.17
N VAL A 104 17.37 0.81 3.19
CA VAL A 104 18.21 -0.38 2.92
C VAL A 104 18.80 -0.42 1.51
N ARG A 105 18.36 0.49 0.64
CA ARG A 105 18.81 0.61 -0.75
C ARG A 105 18.91 2.05 -1.20
N ASN A 106 19.89 2.34 -2.04
CA ASN A 106 19.95 3.63 -2.72
C ASN A 106 18.84 3.68 -3.78
N VAL A 107 17.83 4.51 -3.55
CA VAL A 107 16.68 4.75 -4.45
C VAL A 107 16.42 6.25 -4.58
N LYS A 108 15.91 6.67 -5.73
CA LYS A 108 15.69 8.09 -6.05
C LYS A 108 14.33 8.62 -5.51
N PHE A 109 13.94 8.23 -4.30
CA PHE A 109 12.74 8.75 -3.64
C PHE A 109 12.83 8.57 -2.12
N ASN A 110 12.04 9.37 -1.39
CA ASN A 110 11.85 9.26 0.06
C ASN A 110 10.37 9.44 0.37
N ALA A 111 9.72 8.36 0.81
CA ALA A 111 8.28 8.36 1.10
C ALA A 111 7.87 9.31 2.25
N ARG A 112 8.81 9.70 3.14
CA ARG A 112 8.58 10.71 4.18
C ARG A 112 8.30 12.11 3.62
N LYS A 113 8.73 12.39 2.38
CA LYS A 113 8.53 13.67 1.70
C LYS A 113 7.23 13.73 0.88
N PHE A 114 6.50 12.63 0.77
CA PHE A 114 5.24 12.58 0.02
C PHE A 114 4.13 13.31 0.77
N ASN A 115 3.24 13.95 0.04
CA ASN A 115 2.04 14.55 0.60
C ASN A 115 0.93 13.48 0.68
N TRP A 116 0.79 12.83 1.82
CA TRP A 116 -0.20 11.80 2.06
C TRP A 116 -1.61 12.39 2.06
N LEU A 117 -2.57 11.68 1.46
CA LEU A 117 -3.98 12.06 1.39
C LEU A 117 -4.84 11.26 2.37
N GLY A 118 -4.59 9.95 2.47
CA GLY A 118 -5.33 9.02 3.31
C GLY A 118 -5.11 7.59 2.87
N SER A 119 -5.69 6.64 3.60
CA SER A 119 -5.68 5.21 3.29
C SER A 119 -7.09 4.65 3.32
N VAL A 120 -7.42 3.76 2.39
CA VAL A 120 -8.73 3.09 2.33
C VAL A 120 -8.80 1.90 3.29
N ALA A 121 -7.68 1.18 3.44
CA ALA A 121 -7.62 0.00 4.30
C ALA A 121 -6.19 -0.29 4.76
N ALA A 122 -6.05 -0.88 5.93
CA ALA A 122 -4.83 -1.56 6.35
C ALA A 122 -4.56 -2.80 5.45
N ARG A 123 -3.43 -3.48 5.66
CA ARG A 123 -3.03 -4.62 4.82
C ARG A 123 -2.85 -5.88 5.64
N SER A 124 -3.95 -6.53 5.97
CA SER A 124 -3.91 -7.90 6.47
C SER A 124 -3.45 -8.85 5.36
N SER A 125 -2.50 -9.71 5.63
CA SER A 125 -1.83 -10.52 4.61
C SER A 125 -1.30 -11.83 5.16
N ALA A 126 -1.00 -12.77 4.26
CA ALA A 126 -0.34 -14.03 4.63
C ALA A 126 0.56 -14.55 3.50
N ILE A 127 1.41 -15.51 3.83
CA ILE A 127 1.98 -16.45 2.86
C ILE A 127 0.90 -17.49 2.58
N TRP A 128 0.53 -17.61 1.30
CA TRP A 128 -0.52 -18.50 0.82
C TRP A 128 0.07 -19.57 -0.09
N MET A 129 -0.29 -20.82 0.15
CA MET A 129 0.11 -21.94 -0.69
C MET A 129 -1.09 -22.43 -1.52
N TRP A 130 -0.82 -22.87 -2.73
CA TRP A 130 -1.83 -23.46 -3.57
C TRP A 130 -2.19 -24.88 -3.08
N HIS A 131 -3.46 -25.20 -2.95
CA HIS A 131 -3.97 -26.38 -2.27
C HIS A 131 -3.41 -27.73 -2.76
N THR A 132 -3.06 -27.83 -4.06
CA THR A 132 -2.58 -29.10 -4.63
C THR A 132 -1.10 -29.40 -4.32
N HIS A 133 -0.38 -28.48 -3.64
CA HIS A 133 1.03 -28.71 -3.29
C HIS A 133 1.23 -29.40 -1.92
N GLY A 134 0.16 -29.68 -1.19
CA GLY A 134 0.21 -30.41 0.08
C GLY A 134 0.85 -29.67 1.25
N ILE A 135 1.21 -28.37 1.09
CA ILE A 135 1.77 -27.55 2.16
C ILE A 135 0.64 -26.79 2.83
N THR A 136 0.30 -27.22 4.04
CA THR A 136 -0.83 -26.69 4.81
C THR A 136 -0.44 -26.12 6.18
N THR A 137 0.82 -26.34 6.61
CA THR A 137 1.31 -25.93 7.93
C THR A 137 2.65 -25.21 7.85
N LEU A 138 2.94 -24.40 8.87
CA LEU A 138 4.23 -23.73 9.01
C LEU A 138 5.38 -24.75 9.17
N LYS A 139 5.15 -25.88 9.83
CA LYS A 139 6.15 -26.97 9.96
C LYS A 139 6.58 -27.44 8.58
N GLN A 140 5.64 -27.82 7.71
CA GLN A 140 5.95 -28.24 6.34
C GLN A 140 6.67 -27.15 5.53
N LEU A 141 6.26 -25.87 5.70
CA LEU A 141 6.93 -24.75 5.03
C LEU A 141 8.40 -24.55 5.48
N LYS A 142 8.75 -24.96 6.71
CA LYS A 142 10.12 -24.95 7.23
C LYS A 142 10.95 -26.13 6.69
N GLU A 143 10.34 -27.29 6.59
CA GLU A 143 11.02 -28.54 6.21
C GLU A 143 11.34 -28.59 4.71
N GLN A 144 10.47 -28.04 3.87
CA GLN A 144 10.56 -28.14 2.41
C GLN A 144 11.00 -26.82 1.76
N GLN A 145 11.79 -26.93 0.69
CA GLN A 145 12.02 -25.78 -0.17
C GLN A 145 10.77 -25.54 -1.03
N THR A 146 10.25 -24.31 -1.00
CA THR A 146 9.05 -23.92 -1.75
C THR A 146 9.33 -22.75 -2.66
N THR A 147 8.60 -22.65 -3.77
CA THR A 147 8.69 -21.50 -4.70
C THR A 147 7.57 -20.52 -4.47
N ILE A 148 7.91 -19.23 -4.37
CA ILE A 148 6.98 -18.12 -4.11
C ILE A 148 7.07 -17.10 -5.25
N ALA A 149 5.95 -16.87 -5.93
CA ALA A 149 5.86 -15.86 -6.97
C ALA A 149 5.94 -14.44 -6.42
N THR A 150 6.74 -13.58 -7.04
CA THR A 150 6.84 -12.17 -6.66
C THR A 150 7.10 -11.23 -7.84
N THR A 151 6.77 -9.96 -7.69
CA THR A 151 6.93 -8.96 -8.76
C THR A 151 8.34 -8.40 -8.83
N GLY A 152 8.84 -7.89 -7.72
CA GLY A 152 10.13 -7.21 -7.68
C GLY A 152 10.65 -7.07 -6.26
N PHE A 153 11.89 -6.63 -6.16
CA PHE A 153 12.64 -6.66 -4.90
C PHE A 153 12.00 -5.85 -3.76
N ALA A 154 11.40 -4.70 -4.07
CA ALA A 154 10.76 -3.82 -3.09
C ALA A 154 9.28 -4.16 -2.80
N SER A 155 8.73 -5.21 -3.45
CA SER A 155 7.34 -5.61 -3.18
C SER A 155 7.20 -6.32 -1.84
N GLY A 156 6.01 -6.23 -1.24
CA GLY A 156 5.67 -7.03 -0.06
C GLY A 156 5.85 -8.53 -0.30
N GLY A 157 5.50 -9.01 -1.52
CA GLY A 157 5.73 -10.38 -1.97
C GLY A 157 7.19 -10.81 -2.03
N SER A 158 8.14 -9.87 -1.94
CA SER A 158 9.57 -10.16 -1.84
C SER A 158 10.09 -9.96 -0.41
N VAL A 159 9.69 -8.87 0.23
CA VAL A 159 10.17 -8.50 1.56
C VAL A 159 9.70 -9.49 2.61
N ILE A 160 8.41 -9.83 2.60
CA ILE A 160 7.82 -10.69 3.64
C ILE A 160 8.32 -12.13 3.57
N PRO A 161 8.35 -12.83 2.43
CA PRO A 161 8.94 -14.16 2.39
C PRO A 161 10.41 -14.20 2.82
N ARG A 162 11.20 -13.18 2.52
CA ARG A 162 12.57 -13.08 3.02
C ARG A 162 12.62 -12.88 4.53
N LEU A 163 11.75 -12.02 5.07
CA LEU A 163 11.63 -11.81 6.49
C LEU A 163 11.26 -13.12 7.19
N VAL A 164 10.27 -13.84 6.68
CA VAL A 164 9.85 -15.14 7.22
C VAL A 164 10.99 -16.17 7.12
N ASN A 165 11.71 -16.23 6.00
CA ASN A 165 12.90 -17.08 5.88
C ASN A 165 13.95 -16.76 6.94
N ALA A 166 14.26 -15.47 7.13
CA ALA A 166 15.31 -15.03 8.05
C ALA A 166 14.94 -15.24 9.53
N LEU A 167 13.68 -14.96 9.88
CA LEU A 167 13.24 -14.93 11.28
C LEU A 167 12.69 -16.27 11.78
N VAL A 168 12.15 -17.09 10.88
CA VAL A 168 11.44 -18.34 11.25
C VAL A 168 12.08 -19.58 10.66
N GLY A 169 13.09 -19.42 9.79
CA GLY A 169 13.85 -20.53 9.22
C GLY A 169 13.14 -21.29 8.09
N THR A 170 12.21 -20.64 7.38
CA THR A 170 11.62 -21.25 6.17
C THR A 170 12.59 -21.21 4.98
N LYS A 171 12.31 -22.02 3.95
CA LYS A 171 13.20 -22.22 2.80
C LYS A 171 12.54 -21.78 1.49
N MET A 172 11.85 -20.63 1.51
CA MET A 172 11.15 -20.12 0.32
C MET A 172 12.14 -19.55 -0.71
N LYS A 173 12.06 -20.06 -1.95
CA LYS A 173 12.77 -19.53 -3.13
C LYS A 173 11.85 -18.58 -3.88
N LEU A 174 12.27 -17.33 -4.04
CA LEU A 174 11.47 -16.30 -4.69
C LEU A 174 11.70 -16.30 -6.20
N ILE A 175 10.61 -16.40 -6.96
CA ILE A 175 10.60 -16.32 -8.43
C ILE A 175 10.10 -14.94 -8.81
N TYR A 176 10.98 -14.16 -9.41
CA TYR A 176 10.76 -12.75 -9.76
C TYR A 176 10.26 -12.58 -11.20
N GLY A 177 9.78 -11.36 -11.52
CA GLY A 177 9.50 -10.94 -12.88
C GLY A 177 8.03 -10.77 -13.22
N TYR A 178 7.12 -11.21 -12.37
CA TYR A 178 5.69 -11.03 -12.60
C TYR A 178 5.30 -9.54 -12.51
N LYS A 179 4.43 -9.08 -13.43
CA LYS A 179 4.10 -7.65 -13.57
C LYS A 179 3.14 -7.11 -12.49
N GLY A 180 2.41 -7.98 -11.80
CA GLY A 180 1.42 -7.57 -10.79
C GLY A 180 0.61 -8.72 -10.22
N GLY A 181 -0.34 -8.41 -9.33
CA GLY A 181 -1.13 -9.40 -8.60
C GLY A 181 -1.93 -10.36 -9.49
N GLY A 182 -2.42 -9.89 -10.63
CA GLY A 182 -3.09 -10.75 -11.62
C GLY A 182 -2.17 -11.83 -12.16
N ALA A 183 -0.96 -11.45 -12.63
CA ALA A 183 0.04 -12.39 -13.14
C ALA A 183 0.52 -13.37 -12.05
N LEU A 184 0.65 -12.90 -10.80
CA LEU A 184 0.98 -13.77 -9.67
C LEU A 184 -0.10 -14.81 -9.39
N ASN A 185 -1.38 -14.44 -9.50
CA ASN A 185 -2.48 -15.40 -9.34
C ASN A 185 -2.45 -16.47 -10.43
N VAL A 186 -2.23 -16.06 -11.69
CA VAL A 186 -2.13 -17.00 -12.83
C VAL A 186 -0.95 -17.97 -12.64
N ALA A 187 0.22 -17.47 -12.20
CA ALA A 187 1.40 -18.31 -11.95
C ALA A 187 1.13 -19.40 -10.91
N VAL A 188 0.45 -19.05 -9.82
CA VAL A 188 0.09 -20.02 -8.77
C VAL A 188 -0.97 -21.01 -9.28
N GLU A 189 -1.98 -20.54 -9.99
CA GLU A 189 -3.05 -21.36 -10.57
C GLU A 189 -2.50 -22.38 -11.60
N ARG A 190 -1.53 -21.95 -12.42
CA ARG A 190 -0.82 -22.80 -13.39
C ARG A 190 0.28 -23.65 -12.78
N LYS A 191 0.47 -23.58 -11.45
CA LYS A 191 1.51 -24.32 -10.72
C LYS A 191 2.96 -23.97 -11.14
N GLU A 192 3.17 -22.80 -11.77
CA GLU A 192 4.53 -22.28 -12.05
C GLU A 192 5.29 -21.99 -10.74
N THR A 193 4.56 -21.66 -9.68
CA THR A 193 5.04 -21.52 -8.31
C THR A 193 4.05 -22.13 -7.35
N GLN A 194 4.56 -22.57 -6.18
CA GLN A 194 3.73 -23.25 -5.18
C GLN A 194 2.86 -22.31 -4.35
N GLY A 195 3.23 -21.02 -4.29
CA GLY A 195 2.48 -20.05 -3.53
C GLY A 195 2.91 -18.62 -3.80
N ARG A 196 2.33 -17.72 -3.02
CA ARG A 196 2.65 -16.29 -3.04
C ARG A 196 2.31 -15.64 -1.71
N TRP A 197 2.95 -14.52 -1.40
CA TRP A 197 2.43 -13.59 -0.42
C TRP A 197 1.31 -12.74 -1.04
N ASN A 198 0.21 -12.54 -0.30
CA ASN A 198 -0.89 -11.69 -0.75
C ASN A 198 -1.68 -11.13 0.43
N PHE A 199 -2.40 -10.03 0.18
CA PHE A 199 -3.47 -9.56 1.04
C PHE A 199 -4.67 -10.50 0.92
N ARG A 200 -5.47 -10.65 1.97
CA ARG A 200 -6.72 -11.41 1.90
C ARG A 200 -7.65 -10.82 0.83
N SER A 201 -7.78 -9.49 0.80
CA SER A 201 -8.53 -8.76 -0.24
C SER A 201 -8.05 -9.01 -1.67
N GLY A 202 -6.81 -9.46 -1.84
CA GLY A 202 -6.28 -9.88 -3.15
C GLY A 202 -6.85 -11.18 -3.68
N PHE A 203 -7.59 -11.91 -2.84
CA PHE A 203 -8.39 -13.06 -3.26
C PHE A 203 -9.88 -12.75 -3.17
N SER A 204 -10.38 -12.24 -2.03
CA SER A 204 -11.81 -11.94 -1.88
C SER A 204 -12.35 -10.98 -2.95
N GLY A 205 -11.57 -9.99 -3.35
CA GLY A 205 -11.96 -9.01 -4.37
C GLY A 205 -11.52 -9.34 -5.81
N VAL A 206 -10.57 -10.28 -6.01
CA VAL A 206 -9.98 -10.56 -7.34
C VAL A 206 -10.21 -12.00 -7.79
N ARG A 207 -10.31 -12.93 -6.86
CA ARG A 207 -10.58 -14.36 -7.06
C ARG A 207 -11.59 -14.84 -6.02
N PRO A 208 -12.83 -14.36 -6.02
CA PRO A 208 -13.78 -14.50 -4.92
C PRO A 208 -14.12 -15.94 -4.55
N THR A 209 -13.89 -16.90 -5.47
CA THR A 209 -14.11 -18.33 -5.23
C THR A 209 -12.95 -19.04 -4.52
N TRP A 210 -11.75 -18.46 -4.52
CA TRP A 210 -10.55 -19.16 -4.05
C TRP A 210 -10.55 -19.38 -2.53
N LEU A 211 -10.98 -18.41 -1.75
CA LEU A 211 -11.07 -18.54 -0.29
C LEU A 211 -12.17 -19.52 0.13
N PRO A 212 -13.44 -19.40 -0.32
CA PRO A 212 -14.50 -20.35 0.01
C PRO A 212 -14.20 -21.77 -0.43
N GLN A 213 -13.56 -21.94 -1.59
CA GLN A 213 -13.18 -23.24 -2.14
C GLN A 213 -11.83 -23.77 -1.60
N LYS A 214 -11.23 -23.07 -0.63
CA LYS A 214 -9.93 -23.43 -0.05
C LYS A 214 -8.82 -23.70 -1.09
N LYS A 215 -8.86 -23.01 -2.25
CA LYS A 215 -7.83 -23.13 -3.29
C LYS A 215 -6.48 -22.54 -2.87
N VAL A 216 -6.49 -21.60 -1.94
CA VAL A 216 -5.31 -21.02 -1.31
C VAL A 216 -5.39 -21.20 0.19
N ILE A 217 -4.30 -21.67 0.79
CA ILE A 217 -4.18 -22.02 2.20
C ILE A 217 -3.23 -21.03 2.86
N PRO A 218 -3.66 -20.25 3.86
CA PRO A 218 -2.78 -19.34 4.60
C PRO A 218 -1.90 -20.14 5.56
N ILE A 219 -0.58 -19.91 5.51
CA ILE A 219 0.38 -20.65 6.34
C ILE A 219 0.94 -19.79 7.48
N ILE A 220 1.18 -18.51 7.22
CA ILE A 220 1.65 -17.55 8.23
C ILE A 220 1.10 -16.17 7.90
N ALA A 221 0.44 -15.56 8.87
CA ALA A 221 -0.16 -14.24 8.76
C ALA A 221 0.84 -13.13 9.12
N THR A 222 0.66 -11.97 8.51
CA THR A 222 1.46 -10.76 8.74
C THR A 222 0.60 -9.49 8.59
N GLY A 223 1.02 -8.40 9.22
CA GLY A 223 0.29 -7.13 9.24
C GLY A 223 -0.78 -7.10 10.34
N PRO A 224 -1.79 -6.24 10.25
CA PRO A 224 -2.89 -6.20 11.19
C PRO A 224 -3.60 -7.55 11.31
N ARG A 225 -4.08 -7.85 12.51
CA ARG A 225 -4.83 -9.08 12.74
C ARG A 225 -6.16 -9.04 12.00
N ASP A 226 -6.47 -10.13 11.34
CA ASP A 226 -7.70 -10.31 10.57
C ASP A 226 -8.50 -11.48 11.18
N PRO A 227 -9.76 -11.25 11.60
CA PRO A 227 -10.60 -12.32 12.12
C PRO A 227 -10.74 -13.53 11.17
N GLU A 228 -10.71 -13.30 9.87
CA GLU A 228 -10.77 -14.35 8.84
C GLU A 228 -9.49 -15.20 8.75
N LEU A 229 -8.40 -14.77 9.40
CA LEU A 229 -7.15 -15.52 9.54
C LEU A 229 -6.97 -16.07 10.95
N LYS A 230 -8.05 -16.15 11.75
CA LYS A 230 -8.02 -16.77 13.07
C LYS A 230 -7.51 -18.22 12.98
N GLY A 231 -6.55 -18.56 13.86
CA GLY A 231 -5.90 -19.88 13.87
C GLY A 231 -4.71 -20.02 12.92
N VAL A 232 -4.45 -19.07 12.04
CA VAL A 232 -3.21 -19.00 11.26
C VAL A 232 -2.10 -18.42 12.13
N PRO A 233 -0.92 -19.05 12.27
CA PRO A 233 0.20 -18.50 13.02
C PRO A 233 0.53 -17.08 12.53
N HIS A 234 0.62 -16.13 13.45
CA HIS A 234 0.99 -14.76 13.11
C HIS A 234 2.49 -14.56 13.32
N LEU A 235 3.20 -14.00 12.34
CA LEU A 235 4.66 -13.87 12.37
C LEU A 235 5.15 -13.17 13.65
N ARG A 236 4.48 -12.11 14.10
CA ARG A 236 4.88 -11.36 15.28
C ARG A 236 4.88 -12.22 16.55
N ASP A 237 3.96 -13.18 16.67
CA ASP A 237 3.83 -14.05 17.87
C ASP A 237 4.91 -15.13 17.91
N LEU A 238 5.59 -15.37 16.79
CA LEU A 238 6.70 -16.34 16.72
C LEU A 238 8.05 -15.70 17.08
N LEU A 239 8.08 -14.40 17.31
CA LEU A 239 9.30 -13.65 17.62
C LEU A 239 9.35 -13.36 19.11
N LYS A 240 10.57 -13.48 19.69
CA LYS A 240 10.80 -13.15 21.10
C LYS A 240 10.52 -11.67 21.35
N GLU A 241 9.73 -11.38 22.36
CA GLU A 241 9.38 -10.01 22.74
C GLU A 241 10.62 -9.17 23.04
N GLY A 242 10.65 -7.93 22.53
CA GLY A 242 11.77 -7.00 22.69
C GLY A 242 13.01 -7.33 21.87
N SER A 243 13.05 -8.48 21.16
CA SER A 243 14.19 -8.87 20.31
C SER A 243 14.39 -7.92 19.12
N VAL A 244 15.60 -7.92 18.56
CA VAL A 244 15.91 -7.17 17.33
C VAL A 244 15.03 -7.65 16.19
N GLU A 245 14.77 -8.94 16.10
CA GLU A 245 13.91 -9.56 15.09
C GLU A 245 12.49 -9.01 15.15
N GLN A 246 11.92 -8.88 16.35
CA GLN A 246 10.59 -8.31 16.53
C GLN A 246 10.59 -6.82 16.15
N LYS A 247 11.60 -6.05 16.59
CA LYS A 247 11.73 -4.64 16.22
C LYS A 247 11.88 -4.45 14.69
N VAL A 248 12.64 -5.32 14.02
CA VAL A 248 12.74 -5.35 12.56
C VAL A 248 11.39 -5.64 11.92
N TYR A 249 10.64 -6.61 12.46
CA TYR A 249 9.29 -6.89 11.99
C TYR A 249 8.37 -5.68 12.16
N ASP A 250 8.40 -5.02 13.33
CA ASP A 250 7.53 -3.87 13.63
C ASP A 250 7.84 -2.67 12.71
N VAL A 251 9.13 -2.40 12.41
CA VAL A 251 9.50 -1.35 11.43
C VAL A 251 9.03 -1.69 10.02
N ILE A 252 9.16 -2.93 9.58
CA ILE A 252 8.63 -3.37 8.28
C ILE A 252 7.09 -3.36 8.32
N GLY A 253 6.52 -3.68 9.47
CA GLY A 253 5.08 -3.72 9.75
C GLY A 253 4.36 -2.39 9.54
N MET A 254 5.03 -1.24 9.72
CA MET A 254 4.42 0.07 9.42
C MET A 254 3.89 0.16 7.98
N ASN A 255 4.50 -0.55 7.04
CA ASN A 255 4.00 -0.58 5.65
C ASN A 255 2.59 -1.18 5.54
N PHE A 256 2.22 -2.08 6.46
CA PHE A 256 0.90 -2.70 6.50
C PHE A 256 -0.10 -1.80 7.21
N GLU A 257 0.33 -1.10 8.25
CA GLU A 257 -0.48 -0.12 8.96
C GLU A 257 -0.80 1.11 8.12
N VAL A 258 0.18 1.62 7.35
CA VAL A 258 -0.06 2.67 6.35
C VAL A 258 -1.08 2.21 5.30
N GLY A 259 -1.10 0.94 4.98
CA GLY A 259 -2.17 0.32 4.22
C GLY A 259 -2.24 0.74 2.76
N GLN A 260 -3.45 0.73 2.22
CA GLN A 260 -3.77 1.13 0.84
C GLN A 260 -3.82 2.66 0.76
N ALA A 261 -2.68 3.31 1.00
CA ALA A 261 -2.56 4.74 1.12
C ALA A 261 -2.25 5.43 -0.20
N PHE A 262 -2.78 6.62 -0.34
CA PHE A 262 -2.64 7.49 -1.51
C PHE A 262 -1.90 8.77 -1.17
N TYR A 263 -1.17 9.28 -2.14
CA TYR A 263 -0.33 10.46 -1.98
C TYR A 263 -0.16 11.22 -3.29
N VAL A 264 0.25 12.48 -3.18
CA VAL A 264 0.68 13.32 -4.31
C VAL A 264 2.18 13.67 -4.17
N PRO A 265 2.83 14.15 -5.25
CA PRO A 265 4.27 14.45 -5.27
C PRO A 265 4.71 15.40 -4.14
N PRO A 266 5.97 15.31 -3.70
CA PRO A 266 6.58 16.37 -2.90
C PRO A 266 6.63 17.66 -3.72
N GLY A 267 6.39 18.81 -3.05
CA GLY A 267 6.33 20.12 -3.71
C GLY A 267 4.98 20.45 -4.37
N THR A 268 3.96 19.59 -4.23
CA THR A 268 2.57 19.98 -4.52
C THR A 268 2.15 21.13 -3.58
N PRO A 269 1.57 22.25 -4.09
CA PRO A 269 1.17 23.37 -3.26
C PRO A 269 0.24 22.97 -2.11
N GLN A 270 0.45 23.54 -0.90
CA GLN A 270 -0.28 23.06 0.29
C GLN A 270 -1.78 23.34 0.24
N ASN A 271 -2.22 24.40 -0.44
CA ASN A 271 -3.64 24.64 -0.69
C ASN A 271 -4.26 23.52 -1.56
N VAL A 272 -3.55 23.03 -2.58
CA VAL A 272 -3.98 21.90 -3.41
C VAL A 272 -4.00 20.60 -2.60
N VAL A 273 -2.97 20.34 -1.79
CA VAL A 273 -2.92 19.20 -0.88
C VAL A 273 -4.12 19.21 0.08
N LYS A 274 -4.47 20.40 0.63
CA LYS A 274 -5.63 20.56 1.52
C LYS A 274 -6.94 20.22 0.82
N ILE A 275 -7.13 20.69 -0.42
CA ILE A 275 -8.33 20.35 -1.22
C ILE A 275 -8.44 18.83 -1.39
N LEU A 276 -7.34 18.18 -1.80
CA LEU A 276 -7.33 16.74 -2.05
C LEU A 276 -7.51 15.90 -0.77
N ARG A 277 -6.92 16.32 0.36
CA ARG A 277 -7.15 15.68 1.68
C ARG A 277 -8.61 15.78 2.09
N THR A 278 -9.20 16.97 2.03
CA THR A 278 -10.62 17.17 2.36
C THR A 278 -11.53 16.33 1.47
N ALA A 279 -11.24 16.24 0.17
CA ALA A 279 -11.99 15.41 -0.76
C ALA A 279 -11.80 13.92 -0.45
N PHE A 280 -10.59 13.49 -0.09
CA PHE A 280 -10.28 12.11 0.28
C PHE A 280 -11.00 11.69 1.56
N ASP A 281 -11.00 12.54 2.60
CA ASP A 281 -11.71 12.31 3.85
C ASP A 281 -13.23 12.20 3.62
N LYS A 282 -13.80 13.08 2.78
CA LYS A 282 -15.22 12.99 2.38
C LYS A 282 -15.51 11.70 1.61
N MET A 283 -14.65 11.30 0.70
CA MET A 283 -14.77 10.03 -0.02
C MET A 283 -14.75 8.84 0.94
N LEU A 284 -13.84 8.83 1.91
CA LEU A 284 -13.78 7.77 2.93
C LEU A 284 -15.07 7.67 3.76
N ALA A 285 -15.78 8.76 3.98
CA ALA A 285 -17.05 8.79 4.70
C ALA A 285 -18.28 8.58 3.79
N ASP A 286 -18.11 8.48 2.47
CA ASP A 286 -19.22 8.36 1.51
C ASP A 286 -19.88 6.98 1.57
N PRO A 287 -21.17 6.88 1.95
CA PRO A 287 -21.88 5.60 2.02
C PRO A 287 -21.92 4.87 0.67
N VAL A 288 -21.89 5.58 -0.45
CA VAL A 288 -21.85 4.97 -1.80
C VAL A 288 -20.53 4.24 -2.02
N MET A 289 -19.40 4.84 -1.65
CA MET A 289 -18.10 4.19 -1.72
C MET A 289 -18.02 3.00 -0.75
N ILE A 290 -18.51 3.16 0.48
CA ILE A 290 -18.51 2.08 1.49
C ILE A 290 -19.33 0.88 1.00
N ALA A 291 -20.50 1.12 0.40
CA ALA A 291 -21.34 0.06 -0.19
C ALA A 291 -20.63 -0.65 -1.36
N ASP A 292 -19.89 0.09 -2.21
CA ASP A 292 -19.11 -0.50 -3.30
C ASP A 292 -17.96 -1.37 -2.78
N ILE A 293 -17.22 -0.92 -1.77
CA ILE A 293 -16.18 -1.71 -1.09
C ILE A 293 -16.76 -3.02 -0.54
N LYS A 294 -17.91 -2.96 0.14
CA LYS A 294 -18.60 -4.14 0.67
C LYS A 294 -19.02 -5.09 -0.45
N LYS A 295 -19.59 -4.57 -1.55
CA LYS A 295 -19.96 -5.36 -2.74
C LYS A 295 -18.76 -6.07 -3.35
N ARG A 296 -17.60 -5.40 -3.41
CA ARG A 296 -16.34 -5.98 -3.91
C ARG A 296 -15.66 -6.92 -2.91
N ARG A 297 -16.18 -7.06 -1.69
CA ARG A 297 -15.64 -7.94 -0.62
C ARG A 297 -14.18 -7.64 -0.30
N ILE A 298 -13.78 -6.38 -0.30
CA ILE A 298 -12.44 -5.93 0.05
C ILE A 298 -12.43 -5.26 1.43
N GLU A 299 -11.25 -5.21 2.04
CA GLU A 299 -11.07 -4.63 3.38
C GLU A 299 -11.33 -3.12 3.36
N TYR A 300 -11.95 -2.65 4.45
CA TYR A 300 -12.17 -1.24 4.72
C TYR A 300 -11.81 -0.93 6.18
N SER A 301 -10.74 -0.17 6.36
CA SER A 301 -10.25 0.35 7.63
C SER A 301 -9.53 1.68 7.38
N PRO A 302 -10.30 2.75 7.16
CA PRO A 302 -9.76 4.02 6.68
C PRO A 302 -8.84 4.68 7.70
N LYS A 303 -7.83 5.38 7.19
CA LYS A 303 -6.94 6.26 7.98
C LYS A 303 -6.81 7.61 7.29
N SER A 304 -6.85 8.68 8.07
CA SER A 304 -6.56 10.03 7.60
C SER A 304 -5.08 10.22 7.26
N ALA A 305 -4.76 11.29 6.54
CA ALA A 305 -3.37 11.68 6.26
C ALA A 305 -2.53 11.83 7.54
N THR A 306 -3.10 12.40 8.59
CA THR A 306 -2.43 12.60 9.88
C THR A 306 -2.08 11.27 10.54
N GLN A 307 -2.99 10.31 10.55
CA GLN A 307 -2.74 8.97 11.07
C GLN A 307 -1.63 8.25 10.29
N ILE A 308 -1.61 8.38 8.95
CA ILE A 308 -0.53 7.80 8.12
C ILE A 308 0.84 8.40 8.47
N VAL A 309 0.92 9.73 8.61
CA VAL A 309 2.16 10.41 8.98
C VAL A 309 2.63 9.96 10.35
N ALA A 310 1.72 9.79 11.31
CA ALA A 310 2.03 9.29 12.66
C ALA A 310 2.57 7.85 12.62
N GLU A 311 1.96 6.95 11.84
CA GLU A 311 2.45 5.56 11.68
C GLU A 311 3.85 5.53 11.04
N ILE A 312 4.09 6.34 10.02
CA ILE A 312 5.41 6.43 9.39
C ILE A 312 6.43 6.96 10.40
N LYS A 313 6.10 8.03 11.12
CA LYS A 313 6.97 8.59 12.16
C LYS A 313 7.32 7.56 13.22
N LYS A 314 6.32 6.87 13.79
CA LYS A 314 6.49 5.81 14.77
C LYS A 314 7.47 4.72 14.28
N GLY A 315 7.31 4.25 13.05
CA GLY A 315 8.21 3.24 12.48
C GLY A 315 9.64 3.74 12.28
N PHE A 316 9.82 5.02 11.92
CA PHE A 316 11.16 5.61 11.78
C PHE A 316 11.80 5.94 13.13
N ASP A 317 11.04 6.34 14.14
CA ASP A 317 11.54 6.58 15.50
C ASP A 317 12.01 5.27 16.18
N ALA A 318 11.46 4.14 15.78
CA ALA A 318 11.88 2.82 16.29
C ALA A 318 13.18 2.28 15.63
N LEU A 319 13.79 3.01 14.69
CA LEU A 319 15.04 2.60 14.06
C LEU A 319 16.23 2.81 15.03
N SER A 320 16.91 1.71 15.37
CA SER A 320 18.26 1.70 15.94
C SER A 320 19.27 1.20 14.91
N PRO A 321 20.59 1.39 15.16
CA PRO A 321 21.63 0.81 14.29
C PRO A 321 21.47 -0.70 14.10
N GLU A 322 21.13 -1.45 15.16
CA GLU A 322 20.92 -2.90 15.10
C GLU A 322 19.70 -3.27 14.26
N VAL A 323 18.58 -2.57 14.45
CA VAL A 323 17.35 -2.76 13.63
C VAL A 323 17.64 -2.50 12.17
N LEU A 324 18.36 -1.42 11.85
CA LEU A 324 18.74 -1.10 10.49
C LEU A 324 19.67 -2.17 9.90
N GLN A 325 20.62 -2.69 10.66
CA GLN A 325 21.48 -3.80 10.25
C GLN A 325 20.68 -5.06 9.98
N GLY A 326 19.75 -5.44 10.87
CA GLY A 326 18.83 -6.56 10.68
C GLY A 326 17.98 -6.41 9.41
N MET A 327 17.44 -5.22 9.17
CA MET A 327 16.73 -4.92 7.92
C MET A 327 17.63 -5.07 6.69
N LYS A 328 18.86 -4.53 6.71
CA LYS A 328 19.80 -4.67 5.59
C LYS A 328 20.11 -6.13 5.29
N ALA A 329 20.29 -6.97 6.31
CA ALA A 329 20.55 -8.40 6.14
C ALA A 329 19.42 -9.12 5.38
N ILE A 330 18.14 -8.73 5.62
CA ILE A 330 16.98 -9.27 4.90
C ILE A 330 16.98 -8.85 3.42
N TYR A 331 17.47 -7.66 3.11
CA TYR A 331 17.49 -7.09 1.77
C TYR A 331 18.75 -7.44 0.96
N THR A 332 19.85 -7.82 1.61
CA THR A 332 21.04 -8.29 0.90
C THR A 332 20.86 -9.75 0.50
N LYS A 333 21.11 -10.07 -0.78
CA LYS A 333 21.31 -11.48 -1.18
C LYS A 333 22.50 -12.00 -0.38
N LYS A 334 22.36 -13.09 0.38
CA LYS A 334 23.53 -13.90 0.70
C LYS A 334 24.13 -14.28 -0.65
N LYS A 335 25.29 -13.72 -0.99
CA LYS A 335 26.13 -14.27 -2.06
C LYS A 335 26.39 -15.72 -1.65
N LYS A 336 25.90 -16.67 -2.42
CA LYS A 336 26.39 -18.04 -2.37
C LYS A 336 27.79 -18.06 -2.92
#